data_6cb780e6fbe0e2ee58016040330a5c81
#
_entry.id   6cb780e6fbe0e2ee58016040330a5c81
#
_cell.length_a   1.000
_cell.length_b   1.000
_cell.length_c   1.000
_cell.angle_alpha   90.00
_cell.angle_beta   90.00
_cell.angle_gamma   90.00
#
_symmetry.space_group_name_H-M   'P 1'
#
loop_
_entity.id
_entity.type
_entity.pdbx_description
1 polymer ?
#
loop_
_entity_poly.entity_id
_entity_poly.type
_entity_poly.pdbx_seq_one_letter_code
_entity_poly.pdbx_strand_id
1 'polypeptide(L)'
;CKLIYSELYKIDFEKLYGDVIDHQYIELIPYKKLYFTNTLKKIQKYLDKDKDVLEIGSYYGVFGSLVAPETKTYTGIELSSHAVDYAKKNYNLNVYKSTIEEYLHNIETVDVVLMSHVIEHLDDPFSNLKLISEKMNEKSTFIFSTYNMDSLIAKILGKNYHWILPMHKYYFTKNFLKKYMESIGLRLEETITDTHTTSLKYFFTKIQAILPFTKFFLNPLSKI
;
A
#
# COMPACT_ATOMS: atom_id res chain seq x y z
N CYS A 1 -13.76 18.55 4.62
CA CYS A 1 -13.33 17.32 3.94
C CYS A 1 -12.72 17.70 2.60
N LYS A 2 -11.48 17.30 2.37
CA LYS A 2 -10.86 17.51 1.05
C LYS A 2 -10.40 16.16 0.52
N LEU A 3 -10.91 15.79 -0.64
CA LEU A 3 -10.34 14.83 -1.55
C LEU A 3 -9.63 15.64 -2.63
N ILE A 4 -8.39 15.31 -2.92
CA ILE A 4 -7.63 15.89 -4.02
C ILE A 4 -7.42 14.75 -5.03
N TYR A 5 -7.74 14.97 -6.28
CA TYR A 5 -7.48 14.02 -7.34
C TYR A 5 -6.64 14.68 -8.44
N SER A 6 -5.90 13.87 -9.16
CA SER A 6 -5.09 14.31 -10.28
C SER A 6 -5.86 14.09 -11.58
N GLU A 7 -6.15 15.16 -12.33
CA GLU A 7 -6.74 15.05 -13.66
C GLU A 7 -5.72 14.63 -14.74
N LEU A 8 -4.45 14.56 -14.39
CA LEU A 8 -3.36 14.52 -15.35
C LEU A 8 -3.10 13.17 -15.99
N TYR A 9 -3.65 12.06 -15.46
CA TYR A 9 -3.25 10.74 -15.97
C TYR A 9 -4.38 9.72 -16.02
N LYS A 10 -4.78 9.36 -17.24
CA LYS A 10 -5.36 8.05 -17.51
C LYS A 10 -4.21 7.04 -17.67
N ILE A 11 -3.58 6.68 -16.56
CA ILE A 11 -2.61 5.60 -16.55
C ILE A 11 -3.40 4.30 -16.48
N ASP A 12 -3.24 3.48 -17.50
CA ASP A 12 -3.68 2.09 -17.48
C ASP A 12 -2.68 1.30 -16.63
N PHE A 13 -3.06 1.04 -15.38
CA PHE A 13 -2.18 0.34 -14.43
C PHE A 13 -1.95 -1.11 -14.81
N GLU A 14 -2.92 -1.78 -15.42
CA GLU A 14 -2.77 -3.14 -15.91
C GLU A 14 -1.66 -3.20 -16.97
N LYS A 15 -1.66 -2.24 -17.89
CA LYS A 15 -0.60 -2.11 -18.91
C LYS A 15 0.74 -1.65 -18.31
N LEU A 16 0.72 -0.81 -17.28
CA LEU A 16 1.95 -0.29 -16.66
C LEU A 16 2.65 -1.35 -15.80
N TYR A 17 1.90 -2.13 -15.04
CA TYR A 17 2.45 -3.11 -14.09
C TYR A 17 2.37 -4.56 -14.59
N GLY A 18 1.54 -4.86 -15.60
CA GLY A 18 1.25 -6.22 -16.04
C GLY A 18 2.48 -7.00 -16.50
N ASP A 19 3.40 -6.35 -17.23
CA ASP A 19 4.51 -7.02 -17.92
C ASP A 19 5.90 -6.44 -17.57
N VAL A 20 6.00 -5.57 -16.56
CA VAL A 20 7.27 -4.93 -16.19
C VAL A 20 7.86 -5.55 -14.93
N ILE A 21 9.13 -5.96 -15.00
CA ILE A 21 9.89 -6.38 -13.80
C ILE A 21 10.44 -5.12 -13.12
N ASP A 22 10.01 -4.89 -11.88
CA ASP A 22 10.55 -3.80 -11.06
C ASP A 22 11.85 -4.23 -10.38
N HIS A 23 12.96 -4.15 -11.12
CA HIS A 23 14.29 -4.46 -10.61
C HIS A 23 14.66 -3.60 -9.40
N GLN A 24 14.24 -2.33 -9.38
CA GLN A 24 14.52 -1.43 -8.27
C GLN A 24 13.82 -1.88 -6.99
N TYR A 25 12.58 -2.33 -7.08
CA TYR A 25 11.88 -2.89 -5.93
C TYR A 25 12.56 -4.15 -5.41
N ILE A 26 12.98 -5.05 -6.33
CA ILE A 26 13.67 -6.30 -5.97
C ILE A 26 14.97 -6.00 -5.20
N GLU A 27 15.77 -5.03 -5.64
CA GLU A 27 16.98 -4.60 -4.94
C GLU A 27 16.67 -4.04 -3.53
N LEU A 28 15.50 -3.43 -3.36
CA LEU A 28 15.08 -2.83 -2.10
C LEU A 28 14.36 -3.80 -1.15
N ILE A 29 14.18 -5.07 -1.52
CA ILE A 29 13.48 -6.07 -0.69
C ILE A 29 14.01 -6.15 0.75
N PRO A 30 15.33 -6.12 1.04
CA PRO A 30 15.82 -6.14 2.41
C PRO A 30 15.29 -4.98 3.26
N TYR A 31 15.22 -3.77 2.70
CA TYR A 31 14.67 -2.59 3.38
C TYR A 31 13.14 -2.67 3.49
N LYS A 32 12.47 -3.19 2.46
CA LYS A 32 11.02 -3.44 2.49
C LYS A 32 10.65 -4.47 3.55
N LYS A 33 11.44 -5.53 3.71
CA LYS A 33 11.23 -6.54 4.74
C LYS A 33 11.34 -5.94 6.14
N LEU A 34 12.32 -5.07 6.39
CA LEU A 34 12.46 -4.35 7.65
C LEU A 34 11.25 -3.43 7.92
N TYR A 35 10.83 -2.67 6.90
CA TYR A 35 9.65 -1.82 6.96
C TYR A 35 8.39 -2.65 7.30
N PHE A 36 8.11 -3.71 6.56
CA PHE A 36 6.94 -4.56 6.78
C PHE A 36 6.99 -5.35 8.10
N THR A 37 8.18 -5.72 8.58
CA THR A 37 8.33 -6.29 9.93
C THR A 37 7.86 -5.31 11.01
N ASN A 38 8.18 -4.03 10.87
CA ASN A 38 7.71 -3.01 11.80
C ASN A 38 6.20 -2.75 11.67
N THR A 39 5.67 -2.80 10.45
CA THR A 39 4.23 -2.71 10.19
C THR A 39 3.49 -3.90 10.81
N LEU A 40 3.99 -5.13 10.61
CA LEU A 40 3.41 -6.34 11.20
C LEU A 40 3.29 -6.22 12.71
N LYS A 41 4.35 -5.79 13.41
CA LYS A 41 4.30 -5.59 14.88
C LYS A 41 3.18 -4.66 15.32
N LYS A 42 2.85 -3.64 14.53
CA LYS A 42 1.79 -2.68 14.85
C LYS A 42 0.39 -3.28 14.67
N ILE A 43 0.24 -4.20 13.72
CA ILE A 43 -1.06 -4.79 13.35
C ILE A 43 -1.24 -6.22 13.86
N GLN A 44 -0.23 -6.81 14.50
CA GLN A 44 -0.23 -8.24 14.93
C GLN A 44 -1.44 -8.60 15.77
N LYS A 45 -1.94 -7.67 16.58
CA LYS A 45 -3.14 -7.86 17.41
C LYS A 45 -4.44 -8.14 16.63
N TYR A 46 -4.45 -7.88 15.32
CA TYR A 46 -5.56 -8.16 14.43
C TYR A 46 -5.42 -9.46 13.64
N LEU A 47 -4.22 -10.07 13.70
CA LEU A 47 -3.90 -11.33 13.03
C LEU A 47 -3.96 -12.48 14.04
N ASP A 48 -4.45 -13.62 13.58
CA ASP A 48 -4.69 -14.80 14.41
C ASP A 48 -4.62 -16.05 13.54
N LYS A 49 -4.28 -17.20 14.15
CA LYS A 49 -4.26 -18.51 13.50
C LYS A 49 -5.63 -19.02 13.07
N ASP A 50 -6.68 -18.36 13.50
CA ASP A 50 -8.07 -18.64 13.09
C ASP A 50 -8.59 -17.70 12.00
N LYS A 51 -7.80 -16.73 11.56
CA LYS A 51 -8.19 -15.70 10.60
C LYS A 51 -7.81 -16.03 9.17
N ASP A 52 -8.75 -15.83 8.25
CA ASP A 52 -8.52 -15.84 6.82
C ASP A 52 -8.17 -14.41 6.36
N VAL A 53 -6.99 -14.23 5.74
CA VAL A 53 -6.43 -12.92 5.37
C VAL A 53 -6.37 -12.77 3.87
N LEU A 54 -6.88 -11.65 3.36
CA LEU A 54 -6.74 -11.19 1.99
C LEU A 54 -5.83 -9.95 1.93
N GLU A 55 -4.74 -10.02 1.20
CA GLU A 55 -3.90 -8.84 0.88
C GLU A 55 -4.20 -8.36 -0.54
N ILE A 56 -4.67 -7.13 -0.66
CA ILE A 56 -4.94 -6.46 -1.94
C ILE A 56 -3.70 -5.66 -2.34
N GLY A 57 -3.20 -5.91 -3.56
CA GLY A 57 -1.95 -5.33 -4.05
C GLY A 57 -0.74 -5.92 -3.35
N SER A 58 -0.67 -7.27 -3.28
CA SER A 58 0.40 -7.99 -2.58
C SER A 58 1.79 -7.82 -3.20
N TYR A 59 1.84 -7.28 -4.41
CA TYR A 59 3.05 -7.02 -5.20
C TYR A 59 3.99 -8.23 -5.20
N TYR A 60 5.28 -8.05 -4.89
CA TYR A 60 6.27 -9.15 -4.83
C TYR A 60 6.12 -10.06 -3.58
N GLY A 61 5.06 -9.94 -2.79
CA GLY A 61 4.73 -10.82 -1.67
C GLY A 61 5.59 -10.63 -0.41
N VAL A 62 6.35 -9.53 -0.32
CA VAL A 62 7.25 -9.29 0.84
C VAL A 62 6.46 -9.19 2.14
N PHE A 63 5.35 -8.44 2.16
CA PHE A 63 4.51 -8.32 3.35
C PHE A 63 3.77 -9.62 3.61
N GLY A 64 3.19 -10.24 2.58
CA GLY A 64 2.54 -11.54 2.68
C GLY A 64 3.43 -12.62 3.27
N SER A 65 4.74 -12.63 2.95
CA SER A 65 5.69 -13.60 3.52
C SER A 65 5.85 -13.49 5.04
N LEU A 66 5.54 -12.32 5.61
CA LEU A 66 5.55 -12.07 7.05
C LEU A 66 4.19 -12.34 7.69
N VAL A 67 3.11 -12.08 6.97
CA VAL A 67 1.72 -12.22 7.46
C VAL A 67 1.26 -13.69 7.43
N ALA A 68 1.54 -14.42 6.35
CA ALA A 68 1.07 -15.80 6.16
C ALA A 68 1.42 -16.74 7.32
N PRO A 69 2.63 -16.67 7.95
CA PRO A 69 2.92 -17.48 9.11
C PRO A 69 2.11 -17.15 10.36
N GLU A 70 1.42 -16.02 10.42
CA GLU A 70 0.66 -15.54 11.59
C GLU A 70 -0.85 -15.79 11.48
N THR A 71 -1.30 -16.38 10.37
CA THR A 71 -2.73 -16.49 10.04
C THR A 71 -3.11 -17.93 9.69
N LYS A 72 -4.42 -18.23 9.63
CA LYS A 72 -4.95 -19.54 9.21
C LYS A 72 -4.72 -19.73 7.73
N THR A 73 -5.19 -18.78 6.92
CA THR A 73 -4.92 -18.72 5.49
C THR A 73 -4.47 -17.30 5.10
N TYR A 74 -3.63 -17.25 4.09
CA TYR A 74 -3.24 -16.01 3.43
C TYR A 74 -3.52 -16.15 1.94
N THR A 75 -4.17 -15.14 1.39
CA THR A 75 -4.32 -14.96 -0.06
C THR A 75 -3.91 -13.55 -0.44
N GLY A 76 -3.07 -13.44 -1.47
CA GLY A 76 -2.74 -12.17 -2.11
C GLY A 76 -3.43 -12.03 -3.45
N ILE A 77 -3.83 -10.82 -3.83
CA ILE A 77 -4.22 -10.47 -5.20
C ILE A 77 -3.33 -9.36 -5.73
N GLU A 78 -2.94 -9.47 -7.00
CA GLU A 78 -1.99 -8.55 -7.63
C GLU A 78 -2.23 -8.53 -9.15
N LEU A 79 -2.00 -7.39 -9.80
CA LEU A 79 -2.17 -7.23 -11.26
C LEU A 79 -0.93 -7.66 -12.05
N SER A 80 0.26 -7.48 -11.48
CA SER A 80 1.53 -7.82 -12.12
C SER A 80 1.79 -9.33 -12.13
N SER A 81 1.82 -9.93 -13.32
CA SER A 81 2.16 -11.36 -13.49
C SER A 81 3.53 -11.68 -12.91
N HIS A 82 4.53 -10.83 -13.14
CA HIS A 82 5.88 -11.02 -12.64
C HIS A 82 5.95 -10.98 -11.10
N ALA A 83 5.18 -10.08 -10.48
CA ALA A 83 5.13 -9.99 -9.02
C ALA A 83 4.43 -11.22 -8.41
N VAL A 84 3.33 -11.68 -9.02
CA VAL A 84 2.64 -12.94 -8.65
C VAL A 84 3.58 -14.13 -8.71
N ASP A 85 4.29 -14.31 -9.84
CA ASP A 85 5.23 -15.42 -10.03
C ASP A 85 6.40 -15.35 -9.04
N TYR A 86 6.90 -14.15 -8.78
CA TYR A 86 7.95 -13.94 -7.79
C TYR A 86 7.49 -14.33 -6.37
N ALA A 87 6.31 -13.88 -5.96
CA ALA A 87 5.76 -14.18 -4.64
C ALA A 87 5.56 -15.70 -4.43
N LYS A 88 5.01 -16.38 -5.45
CA LYS A 88 4.84 -17.84 -5.44
C LYS A 88 6.19 -18.55 -5.35
N LYS A 89 7.14 -18.18 -6.21
CA LYS A 89 8.43 -18.86 -6.31
C LYS A 89 9.33 -18.64 -5.09
N ASN A 90 9.39 -17.42 -4.56
CA ASN A 90 10.36 -17.06 -3.51
C ASN A 90 9.82 -17.18 -2.11
N TYR A 91 8.48 -17.12 -1.93
CA TYR A 91 7.85 -17.15 -0.61
C TYR A 91 6.80 -18.25 -0.45
N ASN A 92 6.54 -19.04 -1.51
CA ASN A 92 5.51 -20.09 -1.51
C ASN A 92 4.13 -19.57 -1.09
N LEU A 93 3.78 -18.34 -1.51
CA LEU A 93 2.53 -17.69 -1.15
C LEU A 93 1.40 -18.06 -2.13
N ASN A 94 0.19 -18.10 -1.61
CA ASN A 94 -1.02 -18.18 -2.40
C ASN A 94 -1.38 -16.79 -2.92
N VAL A 95 -0.98 -16.47 -4.15
CA VAL A 95 -1.23 -15.17 -4.79
C VAL A 95 -1.88 -15.39 -6.16
N TYR A 96 -2.90 -14.59 -6.47
CA TYR A 96 -3.60 -14.65 -7.75
C TYR A 96 -3.40 -13.36 -8.54
N LYS A 97 -3.24 -13.50 -9.86
CA LYS A 97 -3.40 -12.36 -10.75
C LYS A 97 -4.89 -12.07 -10.88
N SER A 98 -5.36 -11.00 -10.29
CA SER A 98 -6.78 -10.63 -10.27
C SER A 98 -6.97 -9.17 -9.91
N THR A 99 -8.05 -8.57 -10.40
CA THR A 99 -8.57 -7.31 -9.88
C THR A 99 -9.29 -7.53 -8.54
N ILE A 100 -9.61 -6.44 -7.85
CA ILE A 100 -10.37 -6.49 -6.59
C ILE A 100 -11.78 -7.04 -6.87
N GLU A 101 -12.43 -6.56 -7.92
CA GLU A 101 -13.77 -6.92 -8.30
C GLU A 101 -13.87 -8.41 -8.67
N GLU A 102 -12.97 -8.89 -9.54
CA GLU A 102 -12.94 -10.28 -9.96
C GLU A 102 -12.77 -11.23 -8.78
N TYR A 103 -11.84 -10.91 -7.87
CA TYR A 103 -11.59 -11.80 -6.74
C TYR A 103 -12.73 -11.77 -5.72
N LEU A 104 -13.20 -10.57 -5.34
CA LEU A 104 -14.22 -10.43 -4.31
C LEU A 104 -15.59 -10.99 -4.73
N HIS A 105 -15.91 -11.01 -6.03
CA HIS A 105 -17.14 -11.66 -6.50
C HIS A 105 -17.16 -13.18 -6.23
N ASN A 106 -16.00 -13.81 -6.12
CA ASN A 106 -15.85 -15.26 -5.95
C ASN A 106 -15.70 -15.72 -4.49
N ILE A 107 -15.71 -14.81 -3.52
CA ILE A 107 -15.65 -15.14 -2.10
C ILE A 107 -16.92 -14.67 -1.37
N GLU A 108 -17.26 -15.33 -0.27
CA GLU A 108 -18.39 -14.94 0.57
C GLU A 108 -17.98 -13.89 1.59
N THR A 109 -17.01 -14.20 2.42
CA THR A 109 -16.53 -13.33 3.50
C THR A 109 -15.02 -13.39 3.67
N VAL A 110 -14.46 -12.43 4.37
CA VAL A 110 -13.05 -12.38 4.75
C VAL A 110 -12.92 -11.81 6.17
N ASP A 111 -11.99 -12.36 6.97
CA ASP A 111 -11.77 -11.91 8.35
C ASP A 111 -10.89 -10.67 8.42
N VAL A 112 -9.80 -10.65 7.64
CA VAL A 112 -8.88 -9.51 7.60
C VAL A 112 -8.55 -9.15 6.16
N VAL A 113 -8.77 -7.89 5.81
CA VAL A 113 -8.30 -7.32 4.55
C VAL A 113 -7.10 -6.42 4.82
N LEU A 114 -6.02 -6.64 4.09
CA LEU A 114 -4.82 -5.79 4.10
C LEU A 114 -4.70 -5.07 2.77
N MET A 115 -4.41 -3.77 2.79
CA MET A 115 -4.20 -2.98 1.58
C MET A 115 -3.15 -1.88 1.85
N SER A 116 -1.93 -2.08 1.37
CA SER A 116 -0.80 -1.19 1.69
C SER A 116 -0.42 -0.33 0.48
N HIS A 117 -0.70 0.97 0.53
CA HIS A 117 -0.39 1.91 -0.55
C HIS A 117 -0.97 1.49 -1.91
N VAL A 118 -2.24 1.14 -1.95
CA VAL A 118 -2.97 0.75 -3.16
C VAL A 118 -4.12 1.69 -3.46
N ILE A 119 -4.85 2.15 -2.42
CA ILE A 119 -6.07 2.95 -2.59
C ILE A 119 -5.85 4.22 -3.44
N GLU A 120 -4.69 4.84 -3.35
CA GLU A 120 -4.29 6.03 -4.11
C GLU A 120 -4.11 5.77 -5.61
N HIS A 121 -3.96 4.50 -5.99
CA HIS A 121 -3.75 4.06 -7.38
C HIS A 121 -5.03 3.58 -8.07
N LEU A 122 -6.08 3.23 -7.33
CA LEU A 122 -7.32 2.68 -7.87
C LEU A 122 -8.02 3.67 -8.80
N ASP A 123 -8.67 3.14 -9.86
CA ASP A 123 -9.48 3.94 -10.77
C ASP A 123 -10.75 4.44 -10.10
N ASP A 124 -11.44 3.55 -9.41
CA ASP A 124 -12.59 3.87 -8.57
C ASP A 124 -12.40 3.30 -7.15
N PRO A 125 -11.68 4.04 -6.27
CA PRO A 125 -11.46 3.60 -4.90
C PRO A 125 -12.75 3.47 -4.12
N PHE A 126 -13.78 4.21 -4.47
CA PHE A 126 -15.03 4.26 -3.70
C PHE A 126 -15.87 2.99 -3.91
N SER A 127 -16.05 2.59 -5.17
CA SER A 127 -16.71 1.32 -5.48
C SER A 127 -15.95 0.13 -4.92
N ASN A 128 -14.62 0.14 -5.02
CA ASN A 128 -13.79 -0.93 -4.46
C ASN A 128 -13.89 -1.03 -2.93
N LEU A 129 -13.83 0.10 -2.22
CA LEU A 129 -13.99 0.13 -0.77
C LEU A 129 -15.37 -0.35 -0.32
N LYS A 130 -16.42 0.03 -1.07
CA LYS A 130 -17.78 -0.46 -0.82
C LYS A 130 -17.86 -1.97 -1.01
N LEU A 131 -17.32 -2.50 -2.11
CA LEU A 131 -17.29 -3.93 -2.38
C LEU A 131 -16.52 -4.70 -1.30
N ILE A 132 -15.37 -4.18 -0.83
CA ILE A 132 -14.63 -4.74 0.30
C ILE A 132 -15.53 -4.78 1.55
N SER A 133 -16.23 -3.67 1.88
CA SER A 133 -17.09 -3.62 3.06
C SER A 133 -18.25 -4.63 3.00
N GLU A 134 -18.77 -4.93 1.81
CA GLU A 134 -19.82 -5.93 1.61
C GLU A 134 -19.36 -7.37 1.86
N LYS A 135 -18.03 -7.62 1.80
CA LYS A 135 -17.41 -8.93 2.11
C LYS A 135 -16.97 -9.07 3.55
N MET A 136 -17.18 -8.05 4.36
CA MET A 136 -16.81 -8.01 5.77
C MET A 136 -18.04 -8.21 6.66
N ASN A 137 -17.83 -8.82 7.81
CA ASN A 137 -18.83 -8.95 8.86
C ASN A 137 -18.38 -8.14 10.10
N GLU A 138 -19.16 -8.16 11.19
CA GLU A 138 -18.89 -7.40 12.41
C GLU A 138 -17.54 -7.74 13.10
N LYS A 139 -16.97 -8.92 12.81
CA LYS A 139 -15.68 -9.37 13.36
C LYS A 139 -14.52 -9.15 12.40
N SER A 140 -14.81 -8.73 11.18
CA SER A 140 -13.78 -8.50 10.17
C SER A 140 -13.03 -7.18 10.42
N THR A 141 -11.78 -7.14 10.02
CA THR A 141 -10.93 -5.96 10.15
C THR A 141 -10.34 -5.56 8.79
N PHE A 142 -10.48 -4.30 8.42
CA PHE A 142 -9.82 -3.73 7.25
C PHE A 142 -8.66 -2.84 7.69
N ILE A 143 -7.46 -3.21 7.28
CA ILE A 143 -6.21 -2.50 7.59
C ILE A 143 -5.63 -1.99 6.29
N PHE A 144 -5.52 -0.68 6.16
CA PHE A 144 -4.93 -0.09 4.96
C PHE A 144 -4.01 1.08 5.30
N SER A 145 -3.08 1.37 4.41
CA SER A 145 -2.22 2.53 4.50
C SER A 145 -2.31 3.38 3.23
N THR A 146 -2.19 4.69 3.40
CA THR A 146 -2.09 5.67 2.32
C THR A 146 -1.45 6.96 2.83
N TYR A 147 -1.13 7.89 1.95
CA TYR A 147 -0.52 9.17 2.30
C TYR A 147 -1.54 10.14 2.87
N ASN A 148 -1.22 10.73 4.03
CA ASN A 148 -2.08 11.70 4.68
C ASN A 148 -1.75 13.13 4.24
N MET A 149 -2.62 13.73 3.45
CA MET A 149 -2.47 15.12 2.98
C MET A 149 -2.72 16.18 4.07
N ASP A 150 -3.22 15.78 5.24
CA ASP A 150 -3.32 16.66 6.41
C ASP A 150 -2.04 16.69 7.25
N SER A 151 -1.03 15.89 6.90
CA SER A 151 0.25 15.89 7.61
C SER A 151 0.94 17.25 7.56
N LEU A 152 1.68 17.61 8.61
CA LEU A 152 2.40 18.88 8.69
C LEU A 152 3.37 19.02 7.49
N ILE A 153 4.07 17.95 7.14
CA ILE A 153 5.01 17.93 6.01
C ILE A 153 4.28 18.19 4.69
N ALA A 154 3.15 17.54 4.45
CA ALA A 154 2.36 17.77 3.24
C ALA A 154 1.88 19.23 3.15
N LYS A 155 1.45 19.82 4.28
CA LYS A 155 1.02 21.22 4.33
C LYS A 155 2.16 22.21 4.08
N ILE A 156 3.35 21.96 4.63
CA ILE A 156 4.54 22.81 4.44
C ILE A 156 5.04 22.72 3.00
N LEU A 157 5.16 21.53 2.44
CA LEU A 157 5.71 21.31 1.10
C LEU A 157 4.70 21.61 -0.02
N GLY A 158 3.40 21.58 0.27
CA GLY A 158 2.34 21.84 -0.71
C GLY A 158 2.51 21.00 -1.97
N LYS A 159 2.55 21.66 -3.14
CA LYS A 159 2.76 20.98 -4.45
C LYS A 159 4.12 20.27 -4.58
N ASN A 160 5.08 20.58 -3.73
CA ASN A 160 6.41 19.95 -3.73
C ASN A 160 6.46 18.75 -2.78
N TYR A 161 5.33 18.33 -2.20
CA TYR A 161 5.30 17.15 -1.35
C TYR A 161 5.72 15.92 -2.17
N HIS A 162 6.77 15.26 -1.72
CA HIS A 162 7.46 14.22 -2.49
C HIS A 162 6.64 12.96 -2.80
N TRP A 163 5.49 12.79 -2.16
CA TRP A 163 4.53 11.74 -2.45
C TRP A 163 3.43 12.17 -3.43
N ILE A 164 3.49 13.38 -3.98
CA ILE A 164 2.69 13.75 -5.14
C ILE A 164 3.40 13.16 -6.36
N LEU A 165 2.95 11.97 -6.75
CA LEU A 165 3.53 11.18 -7.84
C LEU A 165 2.54 11.08 -9.01
N PRO A 166 3.02 11.01 -10.26
CA PRO A 166 2.13 10.89 -11.42
C PRO A 166 1.18 9.70 -11.36
N MET A 167 1.60 8.61 -10.72
CA MET A 167 0.82 7.38 -10.59
C MET A 167 -0.26 7.43 -9.49
N HIS A 168 -0.25 8.44 -8.62
CA HIS A 168 -1.27 8.61 -7.59
C HIS A 168 -2.44 9.39 -8.16
N LYS A 169 -3.59 8.73 -8.31
CA LYS A 169 -4.83 9.35 -8.81
C LYS A 169 -5.54 10.13 -7.71
N TYR A 170 -5.46 9.65 -6.47
CA TYR A 170 -6.15 10.22 -5.32
C TYR A 170 -5.20 10.55 -4.18
N TYR A 171 -5.52 11.63 -3.48
CA TYR A 171 -4.82 12.07 -2.28
C TYR A 171 -5.85 12.32 -1.19
N PHE A 172 -5.74 11.55 -0.13
CA PHE A 172 -6.74 11.52 0.92
C PHE A 172 -6.35 12.35 2.13
N THR A 173 -7.38 12.90 2.82
CA THR A 173 -7.23 13.38 4.17
C THR A 173 -7.82 12.36 5.14
N LYS A 174 -7.26 12.27 6.35
CA LYS A 174 -7.77 11.35 7.39
C LYS A 174 -9.26 11.54 7.65
N ASN A 175 -9.70 12.81 7.73
CA ASN A 175 -11.10 13.13 8.01
C ASN A 175 -12.05 12.73 6.86
N PHE A 176 -11.58 12.82 5.61
CA PHE A 176 -12.35 12.35 4.46
C PHE A 176 -12.52 10.83 4.51
N LEU A 177 -11.41 10.09 4.67
CA LEU A 177 -11.45 8.62 4.72
C LEU A 177 -12.32 8.13 5.87
N LYS A 178 -12.18 8.71 7.08
CA LYS A 178 -13.02 8.35 8.21
C LYS A 178 -14.50 8.48 7.86
N LYS A 179 -14.94 9.64 7.34
CA LYS A 179 -16.35 9.87 7.00
C LYS A 179 -16.86 8.95 5.90
N TYR A 180 -16.01 8.69 4.89
CA TYR A 180 -16.39 7.80 3.82
C TYR A 180 -16.53 6.35 4.32
N MET A 181 -15.56 5.85 5.11
CA MET A 181 -15.62 4.51 5.69
C MET A 181 -16.85 4.34 6.58
N GLU A 182 -17.17 5.33 7.41
CA GLU A 182 -18.39 5.33 8.22
C GLU A 182 -19.66 5.29 7.36
N SER A 183 -19.69 5.95 6.21
CA SER A 183 -20.84 5.96 5.30
C SER A 183 -21.10 4.62 4.60
N ILE A 184 -20.09 3.75 4.52
CA ILE A 184 -20.19 2.39 3.96
C ILE A 184 -20.23 1.30 5.06
N GLY A 185 -20.51 1.70 6.32
CA GLY A 185 -20.70 0.77 7.44
C GLY A 185 -19.43 0.35 8.18
N LEU A 186 -18.26 0.90 7.84
CA LEU A 186 -17.01 0.61 8.52
C LEU A 186 -16.73 1.62 9.64
N ARG A 187 -16.32 1.13 10.81
CA ARG A 187 -15.96 1.98 11.95
C ARG A 187 -14.45 2.12 12.05
N LEU A 188 -13.94 3.34 12.22
CA LEU A 188 -12.53 3.58 12.47
C LEU A 188 -12.18 3.15 13.91
N GLU A 189 -11.37 2.09 14.04
CA GLU A 189 -10.86 1.63 15.34
C GLU A 189 -9.67 2.47 15.79
N GLU A 190 -8.64 2.54 14.97
CA GLU A 190 -7.44 3.31 15.30
C GLU A 190 -6.76 3.89 14.06
N THR A 191 -5.85 4.80 14.30
CA THR A 191 -4.96 5.35 13.27
C THR A 191 -3.53 5.27 13.76
N ILE A 192 -2.71 4.58 13.01
CA ILE A 192 -1.29 4.39 13.33
C ILE A 192 -0.47 5.22 12.34
N THR A 193 0.50 5.98 12.85
CA THR A 193 1.48 6.63 11.97
C THR A 193 2.47 5.58 11.49
N ASP A 194 2.55 5.44 10.18
CA ASP A 194 3.53 4.58 9.56
C ASP A 194 4.83 5.31 9.29
N THR A 195 5.95 4.61 9.44
CA THR A 195 7.30 5.16 9.29
C THR A 195 8.05 4.36 8.24
N HIS A 196 8.41 5.02 7.14
CA HIS A 196 9.21 4.38 6.10
C HIS A 196 10.66 4.23 6.53
N THR A 197 11.15 2.99 6.49
CA THR A 197 12.59 2.71 6.58
C THR A 197 13.18 2.88 5.20
N THR A 198 14.18 3.73 5.07
CA THR A 198 14.85 3.99 3.79
C THR A 198 16.36 4.03 3.96
N SER A 199 17.11 3.80 2.87
CA SER A 199 18.55 3.94 2.90
C SER A 199 18.97 5.40 3.01
N LEU A 200 20.11 5.67 3.65
CA LEU A 200 20.69 7.01 3.72
C LEU A 200 20.92 7.59 2.31
N LYS A 201 21.34 6.76 1.37
CA LYS A 201 21.51 7.15 -0.04
C LYS A 201 20.20 7.69 -0.64
N TYR A 202 19.10 6.98 -0.48
CA TYR A 202 17.79 7.43 -0.96
C TYR A 202 17.35 8.71 -0.26
N PHE A 203 17.56 8.82 1.05
CA PHE A 203 17.24 10.03 1.82
C PHE A 203 18.00 11.25 1.29
N PHE A 204 19.32 11.15 1.10
CA PHE A 204 20.13 12.23 0.54
C PHE A 204 19.74 12.58 -0.89
N THR A 205 19.43 11.59 -1.73
CA THR A 205 18.94 11.84 -3.09
C THR A 205 17.64 12.65 -3.09
N LYS A 206 16.71 12.35 -2.16
CA LYS A 206 15.46 13.12 -2.02
C LYS A 206 15.69 14.53 -1.50
N ILE A 207 16.60 14.72 -0.54
CA ILE A 207 16.99 16.08 -0.07
C ILE A 207 17.56 16.90 -1.23
N GLN A 208 18.43 16.32 -2.03
CA GLN A 208 19.02 17.00 -3.19
C GLN A 208 17.99 17.37 -4.27
N ALA A 209 16.91 16.58 -4.41
CA ALA A 209 15.83 16.90 -5.32
C ALA A 209 14.97 18.08 -4.82
N ILE A 210 14.76 18.19 -3.50
CA ILE A 210 13.98 19.27 -2.87
C ILE A 210 14.80 20.55 -2.76
N LEU A 211 16.10 20.41 -2.42
CA LEU A 211 17.03 21.51 -2.18
C LEU A 211 18.25 21.35 -3.10
N PRO A 212 18.16 21.76 -4.38
CA PRO A 212 19.21 21.51 -5.37
C PRO A 212 20.58 22.06 -5.00
N PHE A 213 20.66 23.12 -4.20
CA PHE A 213 21.92 23.70 -3.72
C PHE A 213 22.69 22.75 -2.79
N THR A 214 22.03 21.76 -2.18
CA THR A 214 22.67 20.78 -1.30
C THR A 214 23.47 19.73 -2.06
N LYS A 215 23.32 19.62 -3.40
CA LYS A 215 24.07 18.69 -4.23
C LYS A 215 25.58 18.84 -4.03
N PHE A 216 26.05 20.06 -3.89
CA PHE A 216 27.49 20.33 -3.70
C PHE A 216 28.03 19.71 -2.39
N PHE A 217 27.25 19.73 -1.32
CA PHE A 217 27.67 19.25 0.01
C PHE A 217 27.36 17.75 0.22
N LEU A 218 26.31 17.23 -0.41
CA LEU A 218 25.79 15.87 -0.14
C LEU A 218 26.19 14.83 -1.19
N ASN A 219 26.79 15.24 -2.30
CA ASN A 219 27.25 14.29 -3.34
C ASN A 219 28.22 13.20 -2.83
N PRO A 220 29.18 13.48 -1.92
CA PRO A 220 30.01 12.44 -1.34
C PRO A 220 29.24 11.40 -0.54
N LEU A 221 28.18 11.82 0.16
CA LEU A 221 27.35 10.99 1.05
C LEU A 221 26.32 10.14 0.29
N SER A 222 25.93 10.55 -0.92
CA SER A 222 25.01 9.78 -1.76
C SER A 222 25.68 8.58 -2.47
N LYS A 223 27.00 8.43 -2.33
CA LYS A 223 27.77 7.32 -2.90
C LYS A 223 28.05 6.19 -1.89
N ILE A 224 27.69 6.40 -0.62
CA ILE A 224 27.73 5.42 0.45
C ILE A 224 26.39 4.66 0.49
#